data_fce251c6181da6e93f5f6891ec9ec0f0
#
_entry.id   fce251c6181da6e93f5f6891ec9ec0f0
#
_cell.length_a   1.000
_cell.length_b   1.000
_cell.length_c   1.000
_cell.angle_alpha   90.00
_cell.angle_beta   90.00
_cell.angle_gamma   90.00
#
_symmetry.space_group_name_H-M   'P 1'
#
loop_
_entity.id
_entity.type
_entity.pdbx_description
1 polymer ?
#
loop_
_entity_poly.entity_id
_entity_poly.type
_entity_poly.pdbx_seq_one_letter_code
_entity_poly.pdbx_strand_id
1 'polypeptide(L)'
;MTLSIEHLTGSYTQTPVIKDINFEVKNGELLGLIGLNGAGKSTTINHVIGLMRPMKGKIILDEIDLEQNPTQYKTKLAYIPELPILYDELTLKEHIELTIKAYEMNSEKAWQQAHKLLKTFRLENKLDWFPANFSKGMRQKVMIVCAFITDAELFVVDEPFLGLDPLAIDDLLKVINEKKQQGASILMSTHVLDTAEKYCDRFALLNEGELKAVGTLADFQKQFNLPNSSLNDIYLTIAKGERDE
;
A
#
# COMPACT_ATOMS: atom_id res chain seq x y z
N MET A 1 0.24 2.51 17.82
CA MET A 1 -0.64 1.70 16.95
C MET A 1 -0.89 2.56 15.75
N THR A 2 -0.80 2.10 14.57
CA THR A 2 -0.91 3.01 13.46
C THR A 2 -2.25 2.90 12.74
N LEU A 3 -2.50 1.84 12.00
CA LEU A 3 -3.77 1.61 11.33
C LEU A 3 -4.56 0.50 12.04
N SER A 4 -5.82 0.76 12.38
CA SER A 4 -6.79 -0.25 12.81
C SER A 4 -7.97 -0.29 11.84
N ILE A 5 -8.34 -1.47 11.42
CA ILE A 5 -9.54 -1.75 10.64
C ILE A 5 -10.43 -2.65 11.48
N GLU A 6 -11.64 -2.17 11.81
CA GLU A 6 -12.57 -2.82 12.74
C GLU A 6 -13.89 -3.09 12.03
N HIS A 7 -14.24 -4.37 11.87
CA HIS A 7 -15.51 -4.85 11.31
C HIS A 7 -15.86 -4.23 9.95
N LEU A 8 -14.84 -3.96 9.11
CA LEU A 8 -15.02 -3.29 7.84
C LEU A 8 -15.81 -4.17 6.88
N THR A 9 -16.96 -3.67 6.47
CA THR A 9 -17.80 -4.22 5.41
C THR A 9 -18.01 -3.15 4.36
N GLY A 10 -17.81 -3.49 3.08
CA GLY A 10 -17.86 -2.50 2.03
C GLY A 10 -18.06 -3.05 0.63
N SER A 11 -18.47 -2.17 -0.28
CA SER A 11 -18.76 -2.50 -1.68
C SER A 11 -18.83 -1.25 -2.57
N TYR A 12 -18.75 -1.47 -3.88
CA TYR A 12 -19.09 -0.49 -4.91
C TYR A 12 -20.60 -0.40 -5.17
N THR A 13 -21.36 -1.36 -4.70
CA THR A 13 -22.82 -1.50 -4.87
C THR A 13 -23.49 -1.78 -3.53
N GLN A 14 -24.75 -2.19 -3.54
CA GLN A 14 -25.46 -2.60 -2.32
C GLN A 14 -25.02 -3.98 -1.77
N THR A 15 -24.41 -4.82 -2.62
CA THR A 15 -23.96 -6.15 -2.21
C THR A 15 -22.51 -6.07 -1.70
N PRO A 16 -22.21 -6.47 -0.45
CA PRO A 16 -20.87 -6.43 0.09
C PRO A 16 -19.85 -7.24 -0.72
N VAL A 17 -18.74 -6.60 -1.09
CA VAL A 17 -17.56 -7.24 -1.70
C VAL A 17 -16.58 -7.70 -0.64
N ILE A 18 -16.44 -6.91 0.44
CA ILE A 18 -15.66 -7.29 1.62
C ILE A 18 -16.56 -7.33 2.84
N LYS A 19 -16.32 -8.31 3.74
CA LYS A 19 -17.18 -8.59 4.87
C LYS A 19 -16.36 -8.77 6.13
N ASP A 20 -16.68 -7.98 7.16
CA ASP A 20 -16.15 -8.11 8.52
C ASP A 20 -14.61 -8.19 8.58
N ILE A 21 -13.91 -7.36 7.80
CA ILE A 21 -12.45 -7.32 7.77
C ILE A 21 -11.92 -6.66 9.05
N ASN A 22 -11.03 -7.38 9.75
CA ASN A 22 -10.44 -6.95 11.01
C ASN A 22 -8.93 -7.19 11.00
N PHE A 23 -8.12 -6.14 10.96
CA PHE A 23 -6.67 -6.23 11.16
C PHE A 23 -6.07 -4.88 11.57
N GLU A 24 -4.82 -4.93 12.02
CA GLU A 24 -4.03 -3.75 12.35
C GLU A 24 -2.68 -3.78 11.63
N VAL A 25 -2.14 -2.60 11.31
CA VAL A 25 -0.75 -2.39 10.90
C VAL A 25 -0.04 -1.63 12.01
N LYS A 26 1.07 -2.19 12.51
CA LYS A 26 1.83 -1.62 13.63
C LYS A 26 2.84 -0.58 13.14
N ASN A 27 3.30 0.28 14.06
CA ASN A 27 4.39 1.20 13.76
C ASN A 27 5.65 0.44 13.33
N GLY A 28 6.28 0.89 12.26
CA GLY A 28 7.49 0.26 11.73
C GLY A 28 7.27 -1.14 11.14
N GLU A 29 6.03 -1.46 10.75
CA GLU A 29 5.65 -2.74 10.14
C GLU A 29 5.34 -2.60 8.66
N LEU A 30 5.75 -3.59 7.88
CA LEU A 30 5.25 -3.84 6.52
C LEU A 30 4.27 -5.00 6.56
N LEU A 31 2.97 -4.70 6.50
CA LEU A 31 1.90 -5.70 6.39
C LEU A 31 1.56 -5.95 4.91
N GLY A 32 1.67 -7.19 4.47
CA GLY A 32 1.22 -7.62 3.15
C GLY A 32 -0.28 -7.94 3.14
N LEU A 33 -1.08 -7.18 2.40
CA LEU A 33 -2.47 -7.53 2.09
C LEU A 33 -2.47 -8.45 0.87
N ILE A 34 -2.60 -9.75 1.10
CA ILE A 34 -2.39 -10.78 0.09
C ILE A 34 -3.68 -11.50 -0.29
N GLY A 35 -3.72 -11.99 -1.52
CA GLY A 35 -4.86 -12.70 -2.08
C GLY A 35 -4.87 -12.63 -3.60
N LEU A 36 -5.60 -13.52 -4.27
CA LEU A 36 -5.74 -13.49 -5.73
C LEU A 36 -6.53 -12.26 -6.21
N ASN A 37 -6.57 -12.08 -7.52
CA ASN A 37 -7.41 -11.07 -8.15
C ASN A 37 -8.88 -11.32 -7.79
N GLY A 38 -9.58 -10.28 -7.38
CA GLY A 38 -10.96 -10.40 -6.91
C GLY A 38 -11.14 -10.73 -5.43
N ALA A 39 -10.07 -11.01 -4.68
CA ALA A 39 -10.16 -11.34 -3.24
C ALA A 39 -10.62 -10.18 -2.34
N GLY A 40 -10.69 -8.94 -2.85
CA GLY A 40 -11.14 -7.77 -2.09
C GLY A 40 -10.02 -6.80 -1.68
N LYS A 41 -8.75 -7.02 -2.12
CA LYS A 41 -7.61 -6.17 -1.75
C LYS A 41 -7.81 -4.70 -2.10
N SER A 42 -8.07 -4.39 -3.38
CA SER A 42 -8.26 -3.00 -3.84
C SER A 42 -9.51 -2.36 -3.24
N THR A 43 -10.56 -3.16 -2.97
CA THR A 43 -11.74 -2.67 -2.23
C THR A 43 -11.37 -2.26 -0.83
N THR A 44 -10.59 -3.08 -0.10
CA THR A 44 -10.09 -2.76 1.24
C THR A 44 -9.22 -1.49 1.21
N ILE A 45 -8.28 -1.41 0.26
CA ILE A 45 -7.43 -0.22 0.08
C ILE A 45 -8.28 1.03 -0.18
N ASN A 46 -9.27 0.97 -1.07
CA ASN A 46 -10.13 2.12 -1.38
C ASN A 46 -10.89 2.65 -0.15
N HIS A 47 -11.25 1.78 0.78
CA HIS A 47 -11.80 2.20 2.06
C HIS A 47 -10.73 2.82 2.95
N VAL A 48 -9.55 2.21 3.07
CA VAL A 48 -8.44 2.72 3.89
C VAL A 48 -7.98 4.11 3.46
N ILE A 49 -7.89 4.38 2.15
CA ILE A 49 -7.50 5.70 1.65
C ILE A 49 -8.66 6.71 1.59
N GLY A 50 -9.86 6.29 1.99
CA GLY A 50 -11.04 7.14 2.06
C GLY A 50 -11.62 7.55 0.71
N LEU A 51 -11.45 6.71 -0.33
CA LEU A 51 -12.16 6.82 -1.62
C LEU A 51 -13.55 6.19 -1.55
N MET A 52 -13.76 5.26 -0.62
CA MET A 52 -15.04 4.61 -0.40
C MET A 52 -15.43 4.72 1.08
N ARG A 53 -16.72 4.95 1.33
CA ARG A 53 -17.26 4.93 2.70
C ARG A 53 -17.60 3.50 3.11
N PRO A 54 -17.24 3.07 4.32
CA PRO A 54 -17.67 1.79 4.86
C PRO A 54 -19.20 1.67 4.90
N MET A 55 -19.72 0.49 4.59
CA MET A 55 -21.11 0.14 4.89
C MET A 55 -21.27 -0.15 6.39
N LYS A 56 -20.23 -0.74 7.01
CA LYS A 56 -20.10 -1.01 8.44
C LYS A 56 -18.64 -0.98 8.83
N GLY A 57 -18.38 -0.81 10.12
CA GLY A 57 -17.05 -0.83 10.70
C GLY A 57 -16.40 0.54 10.77
N LYS A 58 -15.12 0.57 11.13
CA LYS A 58 -14.34 1.78 11.31
C LYS A 58 -12.93 1.60 10.77
N ILE A 59 -12.32 2.72 10.38
CA ILE A 59 -10.92 2.80 9.97
C ILE A 59 -10.27 3.93 10.76
N ILE A 60 -9.29 3.58 11.56
CA ILE A 60 -8.65 4.50 12.51
C ILE A 60 -7.15 4.51 12.22
N LEU A 61 -6.58 5.68 12.01
CA LEU A 61 -5.16 5.90 11.87
C LEU A 61 -4.69 6.76 13.03
N ASP A 62 -3.89 6.17 13.92
CA ASP A 62 -3.30 6.84 15.08
C ASP A 62 -4.34 7.64 15.89
N GLU A 63 -5.42 6.97 16.32
CA GLU A 63 -6.58 7.50 17.05
C GLU A 63 -7.50 8.42 16.22
N ILE A 64 -7.20 8.69 14.96
CA ILE A 64 -8.01 9.52 14.06
C ILE A 64 -8.94 8.64 13.26
N ASP A 65 -10.23 8.74 13.51
CA ASP A 65 -11.28 8.06 12.74
C ASP A 65 -11.46 8.74 11.37
N LEU A 66 -11.39 7.94 10.30
CA LEU A 66 -11.48 8.42 8.91
C LEU A 66 -12.82 9.14 8.61
N GLU A 67 -13.94 8.66 9.16
CA GLU A 67 -15.24 9.26 8.91
C GLU A 67 -15.43 10.57 9.67
N GLN A 68 -14.89 10.64 10.90
CA GLN A 68 -15.04 11.83 11.76
C GLN A 68 -14.06 12.94 11.38
N ASN A 69 -12.83 12.60 11.01
CA ASN A 69 -11.76 13.57 10.73
C ASN A 69 -11.01 13.25 9.42
N PRO A 70 -11.69 13.23 8.26
CA PRO A 70 -11.10 12.77 6.99
C PRO A 70 -9.91 13.60 6.54
N THR A 71 -9.91 14.90 6.79
CA THR A 71 -8.79 15.78 6.40
C THR A 71 -7.55 15.44 7.21
N GLN A 72 -7.65 15.40 8.53
CA GLN A 72 -6.53 15.05 9.41
C GLN A 72 -6.02 13.62 9.16
N TYR A 73 -6.91 12.67 8.91
CA TYR A 73 -6.54 11.31 8.54
C TYR A 73 -5.69 11.29 7.28
N LYS A 74 -6.12 12.01 6.22
CA LYS A 74 -5.44 12.02 4.92
C LYS A 74 -4.08 12.72 4.93
N THR A 75 -3.83 13.66 5.84
CA THR A 75 -2.50 14.28 5.97
C THR A 75 -1.44 13.30 6.50
N LYS A 76 -1.87 12.23 7.21
CA LYS A 76 -0.99 11.20 7.76
C LYS A 76 -0.79 9.98 6.84
N LEU A 77 -1.46 9.96 5.68
CA LEU A 77 -1.45 8.84 4.75
C LEU A 77 -0.86 9.24 3.40
N ALA A 78 0.04 8.43 2.86
CA ALA A 78 0.48 8.53 1.47
C ALA A 78 0.07 7.27 0.70
N TYR A 79 -0.33 7.45 -0.57
CA TYR A 79 -0.83 6.36 -1.41
C TYR A 79 -0.07 6.24 -2.71
N ILE A 80 0.31 5.03 -3.06
CA ILE A 80 0.89 4.65 -4.35
C ILE A 80 -0.07 3.69 -5.02
N PRO A 81 -0.80 4.10 -6.07
CA PRO A 81 -1.74 3.26 -6.80
C PRO A 81 -1.01 2.23 -7.69
N GLU A 82 -1.74 1.15 -8.02
CA GLU A 82 -1.30 0.14 -9.00
C GLU A 82 -0.98 0.76 -10.37
N LEU A 83 -1.83 1.66 -10.84
CA LEU A 83 -1.63 2.41 -12.07
C LEU A 83 -1.28 3.85 -11.75
N PRO A 84 -0.19 4.40 -12.32
CA PRO A 84 0.22 5.77 -12.04
C PRO A 84 -0.83 6.78 -12.51
N ILE A 85 -1.25 7.64 -11.61
CA ILE A 85 -2.20 8.73 -11.85
C ILE A 85 -1.42 10.04 -11.79
N LEU A 86 -1.15 10.63 -12.94
CA LEU A 86 -0.40 11.87 -13.08
C LEU A 86 -1.24 12.89 -13.87
N TYR A 87 -1.05 14.17 -13.59
CA TYR A 87 -1.64 15.27 -14.35
C TYR A 87 -0.80 15.48 -15.61
N ASP A 88 -1.39 15.29 -16.79
CA ASP A 88 -0.66 15.38 -18.06
C ASP A 88 -0.09 16.79 -18.34
N GLU A 89 -0.67 17.81 -17.72
CA GLU A 89 -0.28 19.22 -17.83
C GLU A 89 0.84 19.65 -16.87
N LEU A 90 1.23 18.80 -15.93
CA LEU A 90 2.27 19.09 -14.95
C LEU A 90 3.56 18.32 -15.27
N THR A 91 4.69 19.00 -15.15
CA THR A 91 6.01 18.37 -15.18
C THR A 91 6.27 17.54 -13.92
N LEU A 92 7.33 16.72 -13.92
CA LEU A 92 7.77 16.00 -12.70
C LEU A 92 8.03 16.96 -11.53
N LYS A 93 8.68 18.10 -11.80
CA LYS A 93 8.92 19.13 -10.79
C LYS A 93 7.61 19.65 -10.18
N GLU A 94 6.64 19.97 -11.02
CA GLU A 94 5.35 20.49 -10.60
C GLU A 94 4.52 19.46 -9.82
N HIS A 95 4.64 18.16 -10.13
CA HIS A 95 4.04 17.09 -9.32
C HIS A 95 4.64 17.05 -7.90
N ILE A 96 5.96 17.20 -7.78
CA ILE A 96 6.64 17.28 -6.49
C ILE A 96 6.17 18.53 -5.73
N GLU A 97 6.12 19.69 -6.38
CA GLU A 97 5.65 20.94 -5.79
C GLU A 97 4.18 20.89 -5.36
N LEU A 98 3.32 20.22 -6.16
CA LEU A 98 1.93 19.97 -5.82
C LEU A 98 1.82 19.10 -4.55
N THR A 99 2.63 18.05 -4.47
CA THR A 99 2.67 17.18 -3.28
C THR A 99 3.12 17.96 -2.05
N ILE A 100 4.18 18.75 -2.15
CA ILE A 100 4.69 19.59 -1.07
C ILE A 100 3.59 20.53 -0.55
N LYS A 101 2.83 21.15 -1.45
CA LYS A 101 1.71 22.03 -1.08
C LYS A 101 0.56 21.26 -0.45
N ALA A 102 0.18 20.11 -1.02
CA ALA A 102 -0.96 19.32 -0.56
C ALA A 102 -0.76 18.77 0.87
N TYR A 103 0.49 18.46 1.23
CA TYR A 103 0.86 17.99 2.56
C TYR A 103 1.40 19.10 3.48
N GLU A 104 1.34 20.37 3.05
CA GLU A 104 1.80 21.55 3.83
C GLU A 104 3.24 21.39 4.34
N MET A 105 4.11 20.78 3.53
CA MET A 105 5.48 20.43 3.92
C MET A 105 6.42 21.64 3.88
N ASN A 106 7.49 21.57 4.69
CA ASN A 106 8.60 22.50 4.51
C ASN A 106 9.30 22.22 3.17
N SER A 107 9.25 23.21 2.27
CA SER A 107 9.71 23.05 0.88
C SER A 107 11.20 22.68 0.79
N GLU A 108 12.08 23.25 1.61
CA GLU A 108 13.51 22.99 1.57
C GLU A 108 13.82 21.53 1.97
N LYS A 109 13.24 21.06 3.08
CA LYS A 109 13.38 19.67 3.54
C LYS A 109 12.81 18.68 2.54
N ALA A 110 11.63 18.97 1.99
CA ALA A 110 10.98 18.13 1.01
C ALA A 110 11.81 18.00 -0.28
N TRP A 111 12.39 19.09 -0.78
CA TRP A 111 13.28 19.06 -1.94
C TRP A 111 14.59 18.31 -1.66
N GLN A 112 15.16 18.41 -0.45
CA GLN A 112 16.32 17.59 -0.07
C GLN A 112 16.00 16.09 -0.15
N GLN A 113 14.83 15.68 0.35
CA GLN A 113 14.37 14.30 0.24
C GLN A 113 14.05 13.92 -1.22
N ALA A 114 13.39 14.80 -1.98
CA ALA A 114 13.08 14.59 -3.38
C ALA A 114 14.34 14.33 -4.21
N HIS A 115 15.40 15.12 -4.04
CA HIS A 115 16.66 14.92 -4.74
C HIS A 115 17.29 13.55 -4.48
N LYS A 116 17.22 13.04 -3.23
CA LYS A 116 17.69 11.68 -2.92
C LYS A 116 16.89 10.63 -3.67
N LEU A 117 15.55 10.73 -3.64
CA LEU A 117 14.69 9.79 -4.32
C LEU A 117 14.80 9.87 -5.85
N LEU A 118 14.91 11.08 -6.41
CA LEU A 118 15.14 11.30 -7.84
C LEU A 118 16.43 10.61 -8.31
N LYS A 119 17.50 10.70 -7.50
CA LYS A 119 18.75 10.01 -7.77
C LYS A 119 18.59 8.49 -7.72
N THR A 120 17.96 7.98 -6.66
CA THR A 120 17.68 6.55 -6.47
C THR A 120 16.92 5.98 -7.67
N PHE A 121 15.86 6.67 -8.14
CA PHE A 121 15.03 6.22 -9.25
C PHE A 121 15.48 6.70 -10.63
N ARG A 122 16.63 7.39 -10.76
CA ARG A 122 17.25 7.87 -12.02
C ARG A 122 16.37 8.83 -12.78
N LEU A 123 15.75 9.77 -12.05
CA LEU A 123 14.87 10.81 -12.59
C LEU A 123 15.47 12.22 -12.47
N GLU A 124 16.71 12.39 -12.01
CA GLU A 124 17.35 13.70 -11.74
C GLU A 124 17.29 14.65 -12.95
N ASN A 125 17.53 14.13 -14.15
CA ASN A 125 17.57 14.92 -15.38
C ASN A 125 16.21 14.99 -16.09
N LYS A 126 15.09 14.76 -15.37
CA LYS A 126 13.74 14.66 -15.93
C LYS A 126 12.75 15.62 -15.29
N LEU A 127 13.21 16.54 -14.46
CA LEU A 127 12.35 17.46 -13.68
C LEU A 127 11.39 18.25 -14.57
N ASP A 128 11.83 18.67 -15.75
CA ASP A 128 11.01 19.47 -16.68
C ASP A 128 10.23 18.60 -17.70
N TRP A 129 10.23 17.28 -17.52
CA TRP A 129 9.50 16.36 -18.39
C TRP A 129 8.05 16.22 -17.97
N PHE A 130 7.16 16.17 -18.98
CA PHE A 130 5.74 15.86 -18.81
C PHE A 130 5.48 14.34 -18.80
N PRO A 131 4.38 13.86 -18.21
CA PRO A 131 4.01 12.45 -18.17
C PRO A 131 3.96 11.77 -19.55
N ALA A 132 3.59 12.52 -20.60
CA ALA A 132 3.55 12.02 -21.97
C ALA A 132 4.94 11.51 -22.46
N ASN A 133 6.03 12.04 -21.90
CA ASN A 133 7.41 11.66 -22.23
C ASN A 133 7.93 10.49 -21.39
N PHE A 134 7.14 9.98 -20.44
CA PHE A 134 7.53 8.90 -19.53
C PHE A 134 6.99 7.55 -20.01
N SER A 135 7.83 6.51 -19.91
CA SER A 135 7.35 5.11 -19.95
C SER A 135 6.45 4.81 -18.76
N LYS A 136 5.68 3.71 -18.82
CA LYS A 136 4.84 3.26 -17.69
C LYS A 136 5.64 3.14 -16.39
N GLY A 137 6.82 2.51 -16.45
CA GLY A 137 7.69 2.37 -15.27
C GLY A 137 8.23 3.71 -14.75
N MET A 138 8.53 4.67 -15.64
CA MET A 138 8.93 6.01 -15.20
C MET A 138 7.77 6.75 -14.53
N ARG A 139 6.55 6.66 -15.04
CA ARG A 139 5.36 7.22 -14.38
C ARG A 139 5.16 6.62 -12.98
N GLN A 140 5.37 5.32 -12.83
CA GLN A 140 5.30 4.66 -11.52
C GLN A 140 6.38 5.20 -10.57
N LYS A 141 7.62 5.40 -11.05
CA LYS A 141 8.69 6.01 -10.26
C LYS A 141 8.36 7.44 -9.82
N VAL A 142 7.65 8.23 -10.63
CA VAL A 142 7.17 9.57 -10.24
C VAL A 142 6.19 9.48 -9.08
N MET A 143 5.21 8.56 -9.13
CA MET A 143 4.27 8.34 -8.01
C MET A 143 4.99 7.92 -6.73
N ILE A 144 5.98 7.03 -6.85
CA ILE A 144 6.81 6.59 -5.73
C ILE A 144 7.56 7.77 -5.12
N VAL A 145 8.20 8.61 -5.93
CA VAL A 145 8.90 9.82 -5.45
C VAL A 145 7.92 10.74 -4.73
N CYS A 146 6.78 11.08 -5.34
CA CYS A 146 5.78 11.96 -4.73
C CYS A 146 5.24 11.41 -3.40
N ALA A 147 5.00 10.11 -3.29
CA ALA A 147 4.55 9.53 -2.03
C ALA A 147 5.64 9.56 -0.95
N PHE A 148 6.87 9.12 -1.27
CA PHE A 148 7.92 8.95 -0.27
C PHE A 148 8.68 10.23 0.11
N ILE A 149 8.43 11.36 -0.55
CA ILE A 149 8.88 12.67 -0.04
C ILE A 149 8.08 13.11 1.19
N THR A 150 6.86 12.58 1.39
CA THR A 150 5.99 12.95 2.49
C THR A 150 6.49 12.42 3.83
N ASP A 151 6.06 13.08 4.92
CA ASP A 151 6.25 12.64 6.30
C ASP A 151 5.04 11.81 6.79
N ALA A 152 4.38 11.09 5.87
CA ALA A 152 3.24 10.26 6.19
C ALA A 152 3.60 9.17 7.21
N GLU A 153 2.68 8.88 8.12
CA GLU A 153 2.81 7.82 9.12
C GLU A 153 2.37 6.46 8.59
N LEU A 154 1.48 6.46 7.57
CA LEU A 154 1.04 5.28 6.85
C LEU A 154 1.29 5.43 5.35
N PHE A 155 1.99 4.49 4.76
CA PHE A 155 2.11 4.33 3.32
C PHE A 155 1.24 3.17 2.85
N VAL A 156 0.27 3.45 1.99
CA VAL A 156 -0.53 2.42 1.32
C VAL A 156 0.01 2.25 -0.09
N VAL A 157 0.41 1.03 -0.44
CA VAL A 157 1.12 0.72 -1.68
C VAL A 157 0.40 -0.41 -2.39
N ASP A 158 -0.28 -0.09 -3.50
CA ASP A 158 -1.12 -1.05 -4.22
C ASP A 158 -0.36 -1.64 -5.41
N GLU A 159 -0.06 -2.96 -5.36
CA GLU A 159 0.62 -3.74 -6.39
C GLU A 159 1.88 -3.04 -6.98
N PRO A 160 2.84 -2.60 -6.17
CA PRO A 160 3.85 -1.60 -6.56
C PRO A 160 4.87 -2.08 -7.58
N PHE A 161 4.96 -3.39 -7.80
CA PHE A 161 6.01 -3.98 -8.65
C PHE A 161 5.65 -3.99 -10.14
N LEU A 162 4.37 -3.74 -10.46
CA LEU A 162 3.89 -3.72 -11.83
C LEU A 162 4.55 -2.60 -12.66
N GLY A 163 5.26 -3.01 -13.73
CA GLY A 163 5.91 -2.08 -14.66
C GLY A 163 7.25 -1.54 -14.20
N LEU A 164 7.75 -1.92 -13.02
CA LEU A 164 9.11 -1.61 -12.59
C LEU A 164 10.11 -2.67 -13.08
N ASP A 165 11.30 -2.21 -13.42
CA ASP A 165 12.43 -3.09 -13.67
C ASP A 165 13.00 -3.65 -12.35
N PRO A 166 13.76 -4.78 -12.37
CA PRO A 166 14.27 -5.40 -11.14
C PRO A 166 15.08 -4.47 -10.24
N LEU A 167 15.82 -3.53 -10.84
CA LEU A 167 16.62 -2.57 -10.08
C LEU A 167 15.73 -1.55 -9.38
N ALA A 168 14.66 -1.08 -10.03
CA ALA A 168 13.70 -0.18 -9.42
C ALA A 168 12.89 -0.85 -8.30
N ILE A 169 12.62 -2.15 -8.41
CA ILE A 169 11.99 -2.94 -7.34
C ILE A 169 12.92 -2.99 -6.12
N ASP A 170 14.19 -3.29 -6.30
CA ASP A 170 15.18 -3.30 -5.22
C ASP A 170 15.31 -1.92 -4.54
N ASP A 171 15.37 -0.85 -5.34
CA ASP A 171 15.41 0.52 -4.84
C ASP A 171 14.13 0.88 -4.06
N LEU A 172 12.95 0.50 -4.54
CA LEU A 172 11.67 0.71 -3.82
C LEU A 172 11.66 -0.01 -2.47
N LEU A 173 12.09 -1.26 -2.44
CA LEU A 173 12.13 -2.05 -1.21
C LEU A 173 13.12 -1.47 -0.18
N LYS A 174 14.24 -0.90 -0.63
CA LYS A 174 15.15 -0.15 0.24
C LYS A 174 14.48 1.09 0.84
N VAL A 175 13.79 1.88 0.02
CA VAL A 175 13.05 3.07 0.47
C VAL A 175 11.94 2.69 1.45
N ILE A 176 11.19 1.62 1.19
CA ILE A 176 10.18 1.08 2.11
C ILE A 176 10.84 0.72 3.45
N ASN A 177 11.96 -0.01 3.42
CA ASN A 177 12.65 -0.42 4.64
C ASN A 177 13.20 0.78 5.42
N GLU A 178 13.72 1.81 4.75
CA GLU A 178 14.17 3.06 5.40
C GLU A 178 13.01 3.77 6.10
N LYS A 179 11.85 3.90 5.46
CA LYS A 179 10.66 4.51 6.07
C LYS A 179 10.14 3.68 7.25
N LYS A 180 10.14 2.35 7.13
CA LYS A 180 9.80 1.44 8.21
C LYS A 180 10.73 1.62 9.42
N GLN A 181 12.05 1.72 9.21
CA GLN A 181 13.02 1.99 10.28
C GLN A 181 12.83 3.36 10.93
N GLN A 182 12.28 4.34 10.22
CA GLN A 182 11.89 5.64 10.75
C GLN A 182 10.57 5.61 11.54
N GLY A 183 9.92 4.46 11.62
CA GLY A 183 8.68 4.25 12.38
C GLY A 183 7.41 4.32 11.54
N ALA A 184 7.49 4.58 10.22
CA ALA A 184 6.32 4.56 9.36
C ALA A 184 5.78 3.15 9.19
N SER A 185 4.46 3.03 9.06
CA SER A 185 3.75 1.78 8.79
C SER A 185 3.46 1.69 7.30
N ILE A 186 3.55 0.47 6.76
CA ILE A 186 3.30 0.22 5.35
C ILE A 186 2.25 -0.88 5.19
N LEU A 187 1.17 -0.59 4.47
CA LEU A 187 0.20 -1.56 4.00
C LEU A 187 0.44 -1.77 2.50
N MET A 188 0.95 -2.93 2.11
CA MET A 188 1.25 -3.24 0.72
C MET A 188 0.34 -4.36 0.21
N SER A 189 -0.44 -4.10 -0.85
CA SER A 189 -1.14 -5.19 -1.52
C SER A 189 -0.23 -5.88 -2.51
N THR A 190 -0.38 -7.19 -2.63
CA THR A 190 0.22 -7.95 -3.74
C THR A 190 -0.46 -9.30 -3.94
N HIS A 191 -0.44 -9.76 -5.19
CA HIS A 191 -0.78 -11.14 -5.56
C HIS A 191 0.46 -12.01 -5.79
N VAL A 192 1.68 -11.43 -5.70
CA VAL A 192 2.96 -12.14 -5.84
C VAL A 192 3.42 -12.60 -4.46
N LEU A 193 2.95 -13.80 -4.05
CA LEU A 193 3.12 -14.31 -2.69
C LEU A 193 4.59 -14.52 -2.31
N ASP A 194 5.44 -14.96 -3.24
CA ASP A 194 6.89 -15.15 -2.99
C ASP A 194 7.57 -13.81 -2.60
N THR A 195 7.14 -12.71 -3.23
CA THR A 195 7.65 -11.38 -2.90
C THR A 195 7.14 -10.93 -1.53
N ALA A 196 5.85 -11.15 -1.26
CA ALA A 196 5.29 -10.85 0.06
C ALA A 196 6.03 -11.62 1.15
N GLU A 197 6.21 -12.93 1.00
CA GLU A 197 6.91 -13.80 1.96
C GLU A 197 8.31 -13.30 2.29
N LYS A 198 9.03 -12.79 1.28
CA LYS A 198 10.40 -12.32 1.44
C LYS A 198 10.52 -10.97 2.17
N TYR A 199 9.56 -10.07 2.02
CA TYR A 199 9.73 -8.68 2.42
C TYR A 199 8.73 -8.19 3.48
N CYS A 200 7.55 -8.81 3.60
CA CYS A 200 6.57 -8.43 4.60
C CYS A 200 6.87 -9.06 5.96
N ASP A 201 6.61 -8.31 7.02
CA ASP A 201 6.76 -8.79 8.40
C ASP A 201 5.59 -9.69 8.80
N ARG A 202 4.37 -9.31 8.37
CA ARG A 202 3.12 -10.06 8.59
C ARG A 202 2.24 -9.96 7.35
N PHE A 203 1.21 -10.77 7.33
CA PHE A 203 0.26 -10.87 6.21
C PHE A 203 -1.17 -10.79 6.72
N ALA A 204 -2.03 -10.14 5.94
CA ALA A 204 -3.48 -10.23 6.03
C ALA A 204 -3.96 -10.96 4.76
N LEU A 205 -4.42 -12.20 4.91
CA LEU A 205 -4.80 -13.07 3.81
C LEU A 205 -6.29 -12.92 3.53
N LEU A 206 -6.61 -12.38 2.36
CA LEU A 206 -7.97 -12.24 1.85
C LEU A 206 -8.31 -13.34 0.85
N ASN A 207 -9.48 -13.92 0.99
CA ASN A 207 -10.10 -14.77 -0.02
C ASN A 207 -11.61 -14.48 -0.08
N GLU A 208 -12.17 -14.30 -1.28
CA GLU A 208 -13.60 -14.07 -1.54
C GLU A 208 -14.24 -12.98 -0.66
N GLY A 209 -13.49 -11.90 -0.41
CA GLY A 209 -13.95 -10.75 0.39
C GLY A 209 -13.91 -10.96 1.90
N GLU A 210 -13.33 -12.04 2.37
CA GLU A 210 -13.19 -12.36 3.79
C GLU A 210 -11.72 -12.47 4.20
N LEU A 211 -11.43 -12.08 5.44
CA LEU A 211 -10.11 -12.23 6.04
C LEU A 211 -9.96 -13.64 6.61
N LYS A 212 -9.11 -14.45 6.03
CA LYS A 212 -8.91 -15.85 6.44
C LYS A 212 -7.85 -16.00 7.54
N ALA A 213 -6.84 -15.15 7.53
CA ALA A 213 -5.80 -15.14 8.56
C ALA A 213 -5.07 -13.80 8.61
N VAL A 214 -4.52 -13.46 9.78
CA VAL A 214 -3.57 -12.36 9.99
C VAL A 214 -2.43 -12.84 10.87
N GLY A 215 -1.19 -12.69 10.40
CA GLY A 215 -0.03 -13.13 11.18
C GLY A 215 1.24 -13.24 10.35
N THR A 216 2.27 -13.79 10.97
CA THR A 216 3.52 -14.17 10.30
C THR A 216 3.33 -15.47 9.50
N LEU A 217 4.31 -15.84 8.67
CA LEU A 217 4.31 -17.15 7.99
C LEU A 217 4.22 -18.30 9.00
N ALA A 218 4.93 -18.21 10.12
CA ALA A 218 4.89 -19.22 11.17
C ALA A 218 3.51 -19.35 11.82
N ASP A 219 2.79 -18.23 12.01
CA ASP A 219 1.41 -18.24 12.51
C ASP A 219 0.48 -18.96 11.53
N PHE A 220 0.64 -18.69 10.22
CA PHE A 220 -0.15 -19.35 9.18
C PHE A 220 0.14 -20.84 9.09
N GLN A 221 1.44 -21.24 9.11
CA GLN A 221 1.83 -22.66 9.13
C GLN A 221 1.20 -23.41 10.30
N LYS A 222 1.13 -22.78 11.48
CA LYS A 222 0.48 -23.33 12.68
C LYS A 222 -1.04 -23.36 12.54
N GLN A 223 -1.67 -22.25 12.12
CA GLN A 223 -3.13 -22.13 12.02
C GLN A 223 -3.73 -23.13 11.06
N PHE A 224 -3.06 -23.33 9.90
CA PHE A 224 -3.52 -24.25 8.84
C PHE A 224 -2.94 -25.65 8.93
N ASN A 225 -2.14 -25.93 9.97
CA ASN A 225 -1.46 -27.23 10.18
C ASN A 225 -0.59 -27.68 8.97
N LEU A 226 0.13 -26.73 8.40
CA LEU A 226 0.99 -26.89 7.22
C LEU A 226 2.45 -26.53 7.55
N PRO A 227 3.17 -27.33 8.33
CA PRO A 227 4.54 -27.01 8.73
C PRO A 227 5.48 -26.97 7.51
N ASN A 228 6.42 -26.02 7.48
CA ASN A 228 7.38 -25.79 6.41
C ASN A 228 6.79 -25.42 5.03
N SER A 229 5.50 -25.14 4.94
CA SER A 229 4.88 -24.69 3.69
C SER A 229 5.18 -23.22 3.43
N SER A 230 5.34 -22.86 2.15
CA SER A 230 5.42 -21.47 1.71
C SER A 230 4.07 -20.75 1.85
N LEU A 231 4.10 -19.44 1.80
CA LEU A 231 2.88 -18.63 1.78
C LEU A 231 1.97 -19.00 0.59
N ASN A 232 2.59 -19.33 -0.55
CA ASN A 232 1.89 -19.77 -1.75
C ASN A 232 1.19 -21.12 -1.54
N ASP A 233 1.85 -22.10 -0.91
CA ASP A 233 1.25 -23.42 -0.65
C ASP A 233 0.07 -23.31 0.31
N ILE A 234 0.21 -22.50 1.35
CA ILE A 234 -0.88 -22.22 2.32
C ILE A 234 -2.06 -21.60 1.60
N TYR A 235 -1.80 -20.56 0.78
CA TYR A 235 -2.86 -19.88 0.03
C TYR A 235 -3.60 -20.86 -0.92
N LEU A 236 -2.86 -21.66 -1.67
CA LEU A 236 -3.46 -22.65 -2.59
C LEU A 236 -4.31 -23.69 -1.86
N THR A 237 -3.93 -24.08 -0.67
CA THR A 237 -4.70 -25.03 0.15
C THR A 237 -6.04 -24.42 0.57
N ILE A 238 -6.03 -23.15 1.04
CA ILE A 238 -7.25 -22.44 1.44
C ILE A 238 -8.19 -22.25 0.23
N ALA A 239 -7.64 -21.77 -0.89
CA ALA A 239 -8.43 -21.48 -2.09
C ALA A 239 -8.99 -22.73 -2.77
N LYS A 240 -8.41 -23.93 -2.56
CA LYS A 240 -8.93 -25.20 -3.07
C LYS A 240 -9.98 -25.79 -2.13
N GLY A 241 -9.76 -25.74 -0.81
CA GLY A 241 -10.69 -26.25 0.17
C GLY A 241 -12.07 -25.59 0.12
N GLU A 242 -12.13 -24.31 -0.23
CA GLU A 242 -13.41 -23.56 -0.39
C GLU A 242 -14.14 -23.84 -1.73
N ARG A 243 -13.48 -24.49 -2.70
CA ARG A 243 -14.14 -24.88 -3.98
C ARG A 243 -14.78 -26.26 -3.92
N ASP A 244 -14.42 -27.05 -2.92
CA ASP A 244 -14.90 -28.43 -2.75
C ASP A 244 -16.06 -28.50 -1.72
N GLU A 245 -16.45 -27.36 -1.09
CA GLU A 245 -17.66 -27.17 -0.28
C GLU A 245 -18.75 -26.43 -1.07
#